data_6ab5dfaa6bb8429f08507b46cbe16f3d
#
_entry.id   6ab5dfaa6bb8429f08507b46cbe16f3d
#
_cell.length_a   1.000
_cell.length_b   1.000
_cell.length_c   1.000
_cell.angle_alpha   90.00
_cell.angle_beta   90.00
_cell.angle_gamma   90.00
#
_symmetry.space_group_name_H-M   'P 1'
#
loop_
_entity.id
_entity.type
_entity.pdbx_description
1 polymer ?
#
loop_
_entity_poly.entity_id
_entity_poly.type
_entity_poly.pdbx_seq_one_letter_code
_entity_poly.pdbx_strand_id
1 'polypeptide(L)'
;MAPPSQAYRPYLESHQNPAGPGDARPTATQVMKDLDLEGKLGNKTILITGGSAGLGVQTARALYLTGAKIYITVRDEQKGQKAIKAITKDAPEGQAVELVHLDLEDLDSVRAAAKDFMTRSNQLNILINNAGNFMSHRPAP
;
A
#
# COMPACT_ATOMS: atom_id res chain seq x y z
N MET A 1 -31.55 -21.93 13.11
CA MET A 1 -30.89 -20.85 12.32
C MET A 1 -29.82 -20.25 13.19
N ALA A 2 -28.55 -20.46 12.89
CA ALA A 2 -27.47 -19.90 13.69
C ALA A 2 -27.52 -18.38 13.53
N PRO A 3 -27.28 -17.59 14.62
CA PRO A 3 -27.21 -16.13 14.49
C PRO A 3 -26.11 -15.77 13.48
N PRO A 4 -26.29 -14.69 12.69
CA PRO A 4 -25.26 -14.24 11.78
C PRO A 4 -23.97 -14.05 12.59
N SER A 5 -22.88 -14.63 12.13
CA SER A 5 -21.56 -14.49 12.77
C SER A 5 -21.33 -12.99 13.02
N GLN A 6 -21.09 -12.65 14.28
CA GLN A 6 -20.80 -11.28 14.65
C GLN A 6 -19.59 -10.83 13.82
N ALA A 7 -19.80 -9.87 12.92
CA ALA A 7 -18.74 -9.43 12.02
C ALA A 7 -17.54 -8.98 12.84
N TYR A 8 -16.36 -9.48 12.52
CA TYR A 8 -15.12 -9.07 13.17
C TYR A 8 -14.89 -7.54 12.96
N ARG A 9 -15.02 -6.78 14.01
CA ARG A 9 -14.93 -5.31 13.98
C ARG A 9 -14.09 -4.80 15.16
N PRO A 10 -12.78 -5.11 15.20
CA PRO A 10 -11.94 -4.85 16.39
C PRO A 10 -11.81 -3.37 16.74
N TYR A 11 -12.06 -2.45 15.78
CA TYR A 11 -11.88 -1.01 15.98
C TYR A 11 -13.18 -0.21 15.87
N LEU A 12 -14.33 -0.86 15.98
CA LEU A 12 -15.63 -0.19 15.82
C LEU A 12 -15.78 1.00 16.79
N GLU A 13 -15.42 0.81 18.05
CA GLU A 13 -15.57 1.83 19.10
C GLU A 13 -14.65 3.04 18.83
N SER A 14 -13.42 2.82 18.40
CA SER A 14 -12.47 3.90 18.10
C SER A 14 -12.89 4.79 16.92
N HIS A 15 -13.83 4.33 16.09
CA HIS A 15 -14.36 5.08 14.95
C HIS A 15 -15.70 5.78 15.24
N GLN A 16 -16.31 5.59 16.40
CA GLN A 16 -17.63 6.18 16.71
C GLN A 16 -17.56 7.70 16.90
N ASN A 17 -16.48 8.20 17.53
CA ASN A 17 -16.32 9.61 17.86
C ASN A 17 -14.96 10.14 17.39
N PRO A 18 -14.75 10.34 16.06
CA PRO A 18 -13.48 10.82 15.54
C PRO A 18 -13.21 12.26 16.00
N ALA A 19 -12.03 12.50 16.58
CA ALA A 19 -11.60 13.81 17.09
C ALA A 19 -10.47 14.44 16.23
N GLY A 20 -10.10 13.83 15.10
CA GLY A 20 -9.07 14.35 14.21
C GLY A 20 -7.76 13.54 14.22
N PRO A 21 -6.68 14.08 13.67
CA PRO A 21 -5.39 13.38 13.62
C PRO A 21 -4.86 13.03 15.01
N GLY A 22 -4.47 11.76 15.21
CA GLY A 22 -3.91 11.28 16.48
C GLY A 22 -4.95 10.86 17.52
N ASP A 23 -6.23 10.76 17.17
CA ASP A 23 -7.27 10.22 18.03
C ASP A 23 -7.14 8.69 18.23
N ALA A 24 -8.16 8.09 18.87
CA ALA A 24 -8.15 6.66 19.21
C ALA A 24 -8.19 5.68 18.01
N ARG A 25 -8.35 6.18 16.78
CA ARG A 25 -8.34 5.32 15.58
C ARG A 25 -6.94 4.78 15.32
N PRO A 26 -6.82 3.47 15.07
CA PRO A 26 -5.51 2.88 14.86
C PRO A 26 -4.87 3.36 13.55
N THR A 27 -3.56 3.52 13.56
CA THR A 27 -2.78 3.65 12.34
C THR A 27 -2.66 2.28 11.65
N ALA A 28 -2.36 2.27 10.33
CA ALA A 28 -2.11 1.03 9.61
C ALA A 28 -0.98 0.19 10.26
N THR A 29 0.06 0.84 10.76
CA THR A 29 1.14 0.17 11.50
C THR A 29 0.64 -0.48 12.80
N GLN A 30 -0.24 0.20 13.54
CA GLN A 30 -0.82 -0.37 14.74
C GLN A 30 -1.67 -1.60 14.41
N VAL A 31 -2.47 -1.55 13.35
CA VAL A 31 -3.25 -2.70 12.90
C VAL A 31 -2.34 -3.91 12.57
N MET A 32 -1.19 -3.70 11.94
CA MET A 32 -0.24 -4.79 11.66
C MET A 32 0.28 -5.44 12.94
N LYS A 33 0.56 -4.63 13.96
CA LYS A 33 1.02 -5.12 15.29
C LYS A 33 -0.08 -5.87 16.02
N ASP A 34 -1.28 -5.30 16.10
CA ASP A 34 -2.43 -5.89 16.79
C ASP A 34 -2.83 -7.25 16.18
N LEU A 35 -2.63 -7.40 14.86
CA LEU A 35 -2.85 -8.66 14.15
C LEU A 35 -1.64 -9.60 14.19
N ASP A 36 -0.57 -9.21 14.87
CA ASP A 36 0.67 -9.98 14.97
C ASP A 36 1.21 -10.43 13.60
N LEU A 37 1.23 -9.50 12.63
CA LEU A 37 1.65 -9.76 11.25
C LEU A 37 3.11 -9.39 10.96
N GLU A 38 3.84 -8.82 11.92
CA GLU A 38 5.24 -8.44 11.73
C GLU A 38 6.09 -9.65 11.36
N GLY A 39 6.78 -9.57 10.21
CA GLY A 39 7.64 -10.63 9.68
C GLY A 39 6.92 -11.88 9.15
N LYS A 40 5.58 -11.96 9.21
CA LYS A 40 4.84 -13.21 8.90
C LYS A 40 4.47 -13.39 7.43
N LEU A 41 4.64 -12.39 6.60
CA LEU A 41 4.29 -12.44 5.18
C LEU A 41 5.51 -12.49 4.24
N GLY A 42 6.65 -12.99 4.70
CA GLY A 42 7.91 -13.03 3.93
C GLY A 42 7.83 -13.81 2.61
N ASN A 43 6.84 -14.69 2.46
CA ASN A 43 6.58 -15.44 1.24
C ASN A 43 5.50 -14.80 0.35
N LYS A 44 5.07 -13.58 0.65
CA LYS A 44 4.02 -12.88 -0.10
C LYS A 44 4.61 -11.74 -0.93
N THR A 45 3.99 -11.52 -2.08
CA THR A 45 4.28 -10.40 -2.97
C THR A 45 3.06 -9.50 -3.04
N ILE A 46 3.28 -8.21 -2.83
CA ILE A 46 2.24 -7.17 -2.80
C ILE A 46 2.59 -6.10 -3.84
N LEU A 47 1.64 -5.72 -4.65
CA LEU A 47 1.76 -4.61 -5.60
C LEU A 47 0.77 -3.51 -5.23
N ILE A 48 1.27 -2.28 -5.09
CA ILE A 48 0.48 -1.10 -4.72
C ILE A 48 0.59 -0.06 -5.83
N THR A 49 -0.53 0.30 -6.45
CA THR A 49 -0.52 1.37 -7.45
C THR A 49 -0.52 2.75 -6.78
N GLY A 50 0.23 3.71 -7.35
CA GLY A 50 0.34 5.07 -6.82
C GLY A 50 1.09 5.16 -5.48
N GLY A 51 2.21 4.46 -5.39
CA GLY A 51 3.03 4.36 -4.17
C GLY A 51 4.04 5.49 -3.93
N SER A 52 4.00 6.60 -4.69
CA SER A 52 5.01 7.67 -4.60
C SER A 52 4.69 8.75 -3.56
N ALA A 53 3.46 8.84 -3.06
CA ALA A 53 3.03 9.86 -2.10
C ALA A 53 1.79 9.42 -1.31
N GLY A 54 1.45 10.20 -0.27
CA GLY A 54 0.19 10.10 0.46
C GLY A 54 -0.10 8.72 1.04
N LEU A 55 -1.32 8.24 0.86
CA LEU A 55 -1.80 6.98 1.42
C LEU A 55 -1.02 5.76 0.91
N GLY A 56 -0.62 5.76 -0.37
CA GLY A 56 0.15 4.65 -0.95
C GLY A 56 1.48 4.40 -0.23
N VAL A 57 2.20 5.46 0.14
CA VAL A 57 3.44 5.35 0.93
C VAL A 57 3.15 4.81 2.33
N GLN A 58 2.11 5.29 3.01
CA GLN A 58 1.75 4.83 4.35
C GLN A 58 1.29 3.36 4.35
N THR A 59 0.52 2.96 3.34
CA THR A 59 0.10 1.58 3.13
C THR A 59 1.32 0.67 2.89
N ALA A 60 2.21 1.08 1.99
CA ALA A 60 3.44 0.33 1.71
C ALA A 60 4.32 0.20 2.96
N ARG A 61 4.45 1.28 3.76
CA ARG A 61 5.22 1.27 5.01
C ARG A 61 4.65 0.29 6.04
N ALA A 62 3.34 0.28 6.23
CA ALA A 62 2.70 -0.65 7.16
C ALA A 62 2.87 -2.12 6.70
N LEU A 63 2.67 -2.38 5.41
CA LEU A 63 2.81 -3.72 4.83
C LEU A 63 4.27 -4.19 4.76
N TYR A 64 5.23 -3.26 4.65
CA TYR A 64 6.66 -3.59 4.68
C TYR A 64 7.05 -4.27 6.00
N LEU A 65 6.48 -3.88 7.12
CA LEU A 65 6.72 -4.49 8.43
C LEU A 65 6.34 -5.98 8.47
N THR A 66 5.45 -6.41 7.59
CA THR A 66 5.05 -7.84 7.51
C THR A 66 6.11 -8.74 6.90
N GLY A 67 7.20 -8.19 6.38
CA GLY A 67 8.25 -8.94 5.67
C GLY A 67 7.89 -9.30 4.22
N ALA A 68 6.72 -8.88 3.70
CA ALA A 68 6.32 -9.12 2.33
C ALA A 68 7.23 -8.37 1.33
N LYS A 69 7.42 -8.94 0.15
CA LYS A 69 8.03 -8.25 -0.98
C LYS A 69 7.05 -7.21 -1.52
N ILE A 70 7.45 -5.93 -1.52
CA ILE A 70 6.59 -4.82 -1.92
C ILE A 70 7.02 -4.27 -3.27
N TYR A 71 6.08 -4.16 -4.18
CA TYR A 71 6.20 -3.37 -5.41
C TYR A 71 5.31 -2.16 -5.30
N ILE A 72 5.83 -0.98 -5.62
CA ILE A 72 5.06 0.25 -5.74
C ILE A 72 5.14 0.77 -7.16
N THR A 73 4.02 1.21 -7.73
CA THR A 73 4.05 1.82 -9.04
C THR A 73 4.16 3.33 -8.95
N VAL A 74 4.93 3.91 -9.85
CA VAL A 74 5.21 5.34 -9.90
C VAL A 74 5.30 5.83 -11.35
N ARG A 75 4.91 7.10 -11.59
CA ARG A 75 5.13 7.78 -12.88
C ARG A 75 6.50 8.46 -12.93
N ASP A 76 6.99 8.88 -11.77
CA ASP A 76 8.26 9.59 -11.59
C ASP A 76 9.18 8.77 -10.70
N GLU A 77 10.29 8.31 -11.28
CA GLU A 77 11.23 7.44 -10.60
C GLU A 77 11.95 8.15 -9.43
N GLN A 78 12.22 9.44 -9.55
CA GLN A 78 12.87 10.20 -8.46
C GLN A 78 11.95 10.30 -7.23
N LYS A 79 10.64 10.52 -7.46
CA LYS A 79 9.64 10.46 -6.38
C LYS A 79 9.53 9.06 -5.81
N GLY A 80 9.62 8.03 -6.66
CA GLY A 80 9.65 6.63 -6.25
C GLY A 80 10.82 6.31 -5.32
N GLN A 81 12.02 6.74 -5.66
CA GLN A 81 13.21 6.54 -4.81
C GLN A 81 13.09 7.23 -3.44
N LYS A 82 12.50 8.43 -3.42
CA LYS A 82 12.19 9.11 -2.14
C LYS A 82 11.17 8.33 -1.32
N ALA A 83 10.16 7.76 -1.98
CA ALA A 83 9.15 6.94 -1.34
C ALA A 83 9.75 5.67 -0.73
N ILE A 84 10.63 4.96 -1.44
CA ILE A 84 11.35 3.80 -0.89
C ILE A 84 12.06 4.17 0.40
N LYS A 85 12.85 5.25 0.40
CA LYS A 85 13.54 5.72 1.61
C LYS A 85 12.59 5.99 2.77
N ALA A 86 11.41 6.56 2.50
CA ALA A 86 10.40 6.83 3.52
C ALA A 86 9.73 5.55 4.04
N ILE A 87 9.52 4.55 3.18
CA ILE A 87 8.92 3.26 3.53
C ILE A 87 9.87 2.45 4.43
N THR A 88 11.16 2.45 4.11
CA THR A 88 12.18 1.59 4.76
C THR A 88 12.85 2.25 5.97
N LYS A 89 12.59 3.54 6.24
CA LYS A 89 13.33 4.36 7.22
C LYS A 89 13.42 3.76 8.64
N ASP A 90 12.33 3.18 9.13
CA ASP A 90 12.21 2.70 10.52
C ASP A 90 12.00 1.18 10.58
N ALA A 91 12.31 0.48 9.52
CA ALA A 91 12.11 -0.96 9.43
C ALA A 91 13.45 -1.69 9.55
N PRO A 92 13.47 -2.89 10.13
CA PRO A 92 14.67 -3.73 10.12
C PRO A 92 15.09 -4.02 8.67
N GLU A 93 16.39 -4.23 8.45
CA GLU A 93 16.87 -4.68 7.16
C GLU A 93 16.12 -5.94 6.73
N GLY A 94 15.44 -5.90 5.61
CA GLY A 94 14.53 -6.94 5.17
C GLY A 94 14.32 -6.97 3.68
N GLN A 95 13.11 -7.28 3.27
CA GLN A 95 12.71 -7.40 1.89
C GLN A 95 12.87 -6.07 1.12
N ALA A 96 13.21 -6.18 -0.17
CA ALA A 96 13.32 -4.98 -1.01
C ALA A 96 11.94 -4.39 -1.32
N VAL A 97 11.88 -3.05 -1.37
CA VAL A 97 10.78 -2.33 -2.02
C VAL A 97 11.22 -1.99 -3.44
N GLU A 98 10.49 -2.45 -4.43
CA GLU A 98 10.83 -2.27 -5.85
C GLU A 98 9.87 -1.32 -6.55
N LEU A 99 10.41 -0.55 -7.51
CA LEU A 99 9.62 0.34 -8.36
C LEU A 99 9.20 -0.37 -9.64
N VAL A 100 7.95 -0.12 -10.04
CA VAL A 100 7.43 -0.43 -11.37
C VAL A 100 6.96 0.87 -11.99
N HIS A 101 7.45 1.24 -13.17
CA HIS A 101 6.96 2.42 -13.87
C HIS A 101 5.54 2.16 -14.37
N LEU A 102 4.60 3.06 -14.05
CA LEU A 102 3.21 2.96 -14.46
C LEU A 102 2.56 4.32 -14.59
N ASP A 103 2.09 4.65 -15.77
CA ASP A 103 1.15 5.73 -16.01
C ASP A 103 -0.21 5.15 -16.41
N LEU A 104 -1.23 5.40 -15.59
CA LEU A 104 -2.61 4.91 -15.84
C LEU A 104 -3.33 5.71 -16.94
N GLU A 105 -2.80 6.84 -17.37
CA GLU A 105 -3.33 7.60 -18.51
C GLU A 105 -2.89 7.01 -19.86
N ASP A 106 -1.93 6.07 -19.85
CA ASP A 106 -1.40 5.39 -21.04
C ASP A 106 -1.54 3.87 -20.91
N LEU A 107 -2.37 3.26 -21.76
CA LEU A 107 -2.60 1.81 -21.78
C LEU A 107 -1.35 1.01 -22.18
N ASP A 108 -0.45 1.58 -22.97
CA ASP A 108 0.81 0.89 -23.32
C ASP A 108 1.77 0.90 -22.11
N SER A 109 1.78 1.96 -21.32
CA SER A 109 2.44 1.97 -20.02
C SER A 109 1.88 0.89 -19.07
N VAL A 110 0.56 0.72 -19.03
CA VAL A 110 -0.07 -0.34 -18.21
C VAL A 110 0.38 -1.73 -18.64
N ARG A 111 0.42 -2.01 -19.96
CA ARG A 111 0.88 -3.29 -20.50
C ARG A 111 2.37 -3.52 -20.21
N ALA A 112 3.19 -2.49 -20.39
CA ALA A 112 4.62 -2.53 -20.10
C ALA A 112 4.89 -2.78 -18.61
N ALA A 113 4.16 -2.10 -17.71
CA ALA A 113 4.25 -2.29 -16.26
C ALA A 113 3.91 -3.74 -15.85
N ALA A 114 2.82 -4.29 -16.42
CA ALA A 114 2.43 -5.67 -16.14
C ALA A 114 3.51 -6.66 -16.61
N LYS A 115 4.05 -6.46 -17.81
CA LYS A 115 5.14 -7.29 -18.36
C LYS A 115 6.40 -7.19 -17.51
N ASP A 116 6.81 -5.98 -17.13
CA ASP A 116 7.98 -5.75 -16.27
C ASP A 116 7.81 -6.45 -14.91
N PHE A 117 6.66 -6.29 -14.25
CA PHE A 117 6.36 -7.00 -13.01
C PHE A 117 6.48 -8.52 -13.17
N MET A 118 5.90 -9.10 -14.21
CA MET A 118 5.94 -10.55 -14.47
C MET A 118 7.36 -11.08 -14.76
N THR A 119 8.30 -10.24 -15.19
CA THR A 119 9.71 -10.65 -15.31
C THR A 119 10.45 -10.70 -13.98
N ARG A 120 9.97 -9.96 -12.98
CA ARG A 120 10.60 -9.84 -11.65
C ARG A 120 9.94 -10.68 -10.58
N SER A 121 8.69 -11.11 -10.80
CA SER A 121 7.95 -11.94 -9.86
C SER A 121 7.05 -12.93 -10.58
N ASN A 122 7.09 -14.18 -10.12
CA ASN A 122 6.22 -15.25 -10.60
C ASN A 122 4.93 -15.38 -9.77
N GLN A 123 4.74 -14.50 -8.79
CA GLN A 123 3.54 -14.49 -7.94
C GLN A 123 3.11 -13.07 -7.62
N LEU A 124 1.79 -12.90 -7.43
CA LEU A 124 1.15 -11.72 -6.89
C LEU A 124 0.06 -12.18 -5.92
N ASN A 125 0.26 -11.94 -4.62
CA ASN A 125 -0.68 -12.37 -3.59
C ASN A 125 -1.71 -11.28 -3.27
N ILE A 126 -1.28 -10.00 -3.29
CA ILE A 126 -2.13 -8.87 -2.97
C ILE A 126 -1.88 -7.75 -3.99
N LEU A 127 -2.96 -7.29 -4.63
CA LEU A 127 -2.97 -6.10 -5.47
C LEU A 127 -3.80 -5.01 -4.77
N ILE A 128 -3.18 -3.84 -4.55
CA ILE A 128 -3.83 -2.69 -3.96
C ILE A 128 -3.95 -1.59 -5.02
N ASN A 129 -5.15 -1.41 -5.56
CA ASN A 129 -5.48 -0.34 -6.50
C ASN A 129 -5.71 0.95 -5.71
N ASN A 130 -4.61 1.64 -5.38
CA ASN A 130 -4.63 2.88 -4.60
C ASN A 130 -4.44 4.13 -5.47
N ALA A 131 -3.82 3.99 -6.66
CA ALA A 131 -3.61 5.13 -7.53
C ALA A 131 -4.93 5.85 -7.81
N GLY A 132 -4.94 7.16 -7.61
CA GLY A 132 -6.08 8.02 -7.85
C GLY A 132 -5.64 9.48 -7.93
N ASN A 133 -6.39 10.28 -8.66
CA ASN A 133 -6.20 11.71 -8.72
C ASN A 133 -7.44 12.38 -8.13
N PHE A 134 -7.29 13.11 -7.03
CA PHE A 134 -8.33 14.03 -6.59
C PHE A 134 -8.37 15.15 -7.62
N MET A 135 -9.44 15.20 -8.40
CA MET A 135 -9.67 16.26 -9.35
C MET A 135 -9.61 17.62 -8.66
N SER A 136 -8.45 18.26 -8.71
CA SER A 136 -8.43 19.70 -8.71
C SER A 136 -9.18 20.15 -9.97
N HIS A 137 -10.20 20.98 -9.82
CA HIS A 137 -10.97 21.63 -10.88
C HIS A 137 -10.20 21.68 -12.21
N ARG A 138 -10.64 20.87 -13.17
CA ARG A 138 -10.38 21.18 -14.56
C ARG A 138 -11.36 22.31 -14.88
N PRO A 139 -10.93 23.54 -15.19
CA PRO A 139 -11.86 24.52 -15.73
C PRO A 139 -12.51 23.90 -16.98
N ALA A 140 -13.82 23.98 -17.06
CA ALA A 140 -14.55 23.58 -18.26
C ALA A 140 -13.96 24.29 -19.48
N PRO A 141 -13.91 23.63 -20.66
CA PRO A 141 -13.45 24.25 -21.89
C PRO A 141 -14.33 25.40 -22.28
#